data_7f739aa25597d381bc65958b7b4f27b0
#
_entry.id   7f739aa25597d381bc65958b7b4f27b0
#
_cell.length_a   1.000
_cell.length_b   1.000
_cell.length_c   1.000
_cell.angle_alpha   90.00
_cell.angle_beta   90.00
_cell.angle_gamma   90.00
#
_symmetry.space_group_name_H-M   'P 1'
#
loop_
_entity.id
_entity.type
_entity.pdbx_description
1 polymer ?
#
loop_
_entity_poly.entity_id
_entity_poly.type
_entity_poly.pdbx_seq_one_letter_code
_entity_poly.pdbx_strand_id
1 'polypeptide(L)'
;MKINIGDYLIETDERQFVVKINKTVTDKESKNYGQPYVQNLAYCTTFNSALKFIPQQVLRSNDDITVIKDKLEQIEADIKSIKIN
;
A
#
# COMPACT_ATOMS: atom_id res chain seq x y z
N MET A 1 -14.29 -5.13 -3.12
CA MET A 1 -13.30 -5.93 -2.39
C MET A 1 -12.18 -5.02 -1.90
N LYS A 2 -11.76 -5.20 -0.67
CA LYS A 2 -10.64 -4.46 -0.08
C LYS A 2 -9.64 -5.46 0.47
N ILE A 3 -8.37 -5.30 0.10
CA ILE A 3 -7.29 -6.15 0.57
C ILE A 3 -6.22 -5.29 1.20
N ASN A 4 -5.93 -5.52 2.48
CA ASN A 4 -4.88 -4.79 3.20
C ASN A 4 -3.57 -5.57 3.13
N ILE A 5 -2.50 -4.88 2.74
CA ILE A 5 -1.15 -5.44 2.64
C ILE A 5 -0.21 -4.45 3.32
N GLY A 6 0.11 -4.70 4.60
CA GLY A 6 0.87 -3.75 5.40
C GLY A 6 0.12 -2.43 5.50
N ASP A 7 0.78 -1.33 5.14
CA ASP A 7 0.17 0.00 5.09
C ASP A 7 -0.60 0.26 3.80
N TYR A 8 -0.57 -0.68 2.87
CA TYR A 8 -1.19 -0.52 1.57
C TYR A 8 -2.55 -1.19 1.52
N LEU A 9 -3.37 -0.70 0.63
CA LEU A 9 -4.73 -1.19 0.42
C LEU A 9 -4.98 -1.30 -1.07
N ILE A 10 -5.50 -2.44 -1.51
CA ILE A 10 -5.99 -2.60 -2.87
C ILE A 10 -7.51 -2.64 -2.80
N GLU A 11 -8.15 -1.70 -3.47
CA GLU A 11 -9.60 -1.59 -3.51
C GLU A 11 -10.10 -1.75 -4.94
N THR A 12 -11.14 -2.56 -5.14
CA THR A 12 -11.70 -2.75 -6.47
C THR A 12 -12.74 -1.69 -6.77
N ASP A 13 -12.62 -1.12 -7.97
CA ASP A 13 -13.64 -0.31 -8.63
C ASP A 13 -14.22 -1.14 -9.78
N GLU A 14 -15.23 -0.63 -10.46
CA GLU A 14 -15.94 -1.37 -11.52
C GLU A 14 -15.04 -1.93 -12.63
N ARG A 15 -13.93 -1.25 -12.92
CA ARG A 15 -13.07 -1.60 -14.05
C ARG A 15 -11.59 -1.66 -13.70
N GLN A 16 -11.23 -1.41 -12.45
CA GLN A 16 -9.82 -1.28 -12.11
C GLN A 16 -9.56 -1.62 -10.66
N PHE A 17 -8.28 -1.81 -10.36
CA PHE A 17 -7.78 -1.98 -9.00
C PHE A 17 -7.03 -0.73 -8.60
N VAL A 18 -7.43 -0.12 -7.49
CA VAL A 18 -6.81 1.11 -6.99
C VAL A 18 -5.88 0.73 -5.83
N VAL A 19 -4.61 1.08 -5.98
CA VAL A 19 -3.63 0.91 -4.89
C VAL A 19 -3.61 2.19 -4.08
N LYS A 20 -3.82 2.04 -2.78
CA LYS A 20 -3.85 3.15 -1.83
C LYS A 20 -2.86 2.90 -0.71
N ILE A 21 -2.47 3.96 -0.02
CA ILE A 21 -1.66 3.85 1.18
C ILE A 21 -2.35 4.56 2.33
N ASN A 22 -2.32 3.94 3.51
CA ASN A 22 -2.81 4.54 4.75
C ASN A 22 -1.69 5.37 5.36
N LYS A 23 -1.95 6.63 5.61
CA LYS A 23 -0.99 7.56 6.20
C LYS A 23 -1.63 8.30 7.37
N THR A 24 -0.78 8.93 8.16
CA THR A 24 -1.20 9.79 9.26
C THR A 24 -0.64 11.18 9.02
N VAL A 25 -1.44 12.21 9.29
CA VAL A 25 -0.98 13.59 9.17
C VAL A 25 0.13 13.84 10.19
N THR A 26 1.31 14.19 9.72
CA THR A 26 2.49 14.43 10.56
C THR A 26 2.84 15.91 10.75
N ASP A 27 2.15 16.80 10.06
CA ASP A 27 2.35 18.24 10.19
C ASP A 27 1.70 18.73 11.49
N LYS A 28 2.53 19.10 12.45
CA LYS A 28 2.08 19.55 13.78
C LYS A 28 1.27 20.85 13.74
N GLU A 29 1.42 21.63 12.67
CA GLU A 29 0.67 22.86 12.48
C GLU A 29 -0.68 22.63 11.81
N SER A 30 -0.92 21.45 11.27
CA SER A 30 -2.17 21.09 10.64
C SER A 30 -3.26 20.88 11.68
N LYS A 31 -4.47 21.33 11.37
CA LYS A 31 -5.66 21.07 12.20
C LYS A 31 -5.99 19.58 12.29
N ASN A 32 -5.48 18.79 11.34
CA ASN A 32 -5.74 17.36 11.25
C ASN A 32 -4.58 16.51 11.78
N TYR A 33 -3.64 17.11 12.52
CA TYR A 33 -2.51 16.38 13.07
C TYR A 33 -2.95 15.10 13.80
N GLY A 34 -2.29 13.99 13.46
CA GLY A 34 -2.61 12.69 14.04
C GLY A 34 -3.79 11.97 13.43
N GLN A 35 -4.52 12.60 12.50
CA GLN A 35 -5.65 11.97 11.83
C GLN A 35 -5.18 11.05 10.71
N PRO A 36 -5.79 9.86 10.59
CA PRO A 36 -5.48 8.97 9.46
C PRO A 36 -6.10 9.49 8.16
N TYR A 37 -5.41 9.24 7.05
CA TYR A 37 -5.95 9.51 5.72
C TYR A 37 -5.44 8.47 4.74
N VAL A 38 -6.14 8.35 3.61
CA VAL A 38 -5.78 7.40 2.55
C VAL A 38 -5.41 8.17 1.30
N GLN A 39 -4.27 7.81 0.71
CA GLN A 39 -3.80 8.42 -0.53
C GLN A 39 -3.84 7.40 -1.66
N ASN A 40 -4.42 7.78 -2.81
CA ASN A 40 -4.40 6.94 -4.00
C ASN A 40 -3.02 7.00 -4.64
N LEU A 41 -2.43 5.84 -4.92
CA LEU A 41 -1.10 5.76 -5.51
C LEU A 41 -1.12 5.35 -6.98
N ALA A 42 -1.99 4.42 -7.35
CA ALA A 42 -2.00 3.89 -8.70
C ALA A 42 -3.36 3.30 -9.03
N TYR A 43 -3.65 3.28 -10.33
CA TYR A 43 -4.82 2.62 -10.89
C TYR A 43 -4.31 1.52 -11.83
N CYS A 44 -4.66 0.28 -11.53
CA CYS A 44 -4.16 -0.89 -12.26
C CYS A 44 -5.33 -1.64 -12.90
N THR A 45 -5.09 -2.21 -14.06
CA THR A 45 -6.14 -2.94 -14.80
C THR A 45 -6.28 -4.38 -14.33
N THR A 46 -5.23 -4.94 -13.67
CA THR A 46 -5.25 -6.30 -13.16
C THR A 46 -4.81 -6.32 -11.70
N PHE A 47 -5.27 -7.36 -11.00
CA PHE A 47 -4.87 -7.57 -9.61
C PHE A 47 -3.36 -7.82 -9.49
N ASN A 48 -2.79 -8.59 -10.41
CA ASN A 48 -1.34 -8.85 -10.41
C ASN A 48 -0.52 -7.58 -10.58
N SER A 49 -0.96 -6.66 -11.42
CA SER A 49 -0.29 -5.36 -11.57
C SER A 49 -0.33 -4.56 -10.29
N ALA A 50 -1.47 -4.58 -9.58
CA ALA A 50 -1.59 -3.91 -8.29
C ALA A 50 -0.66 -4.52 -7.24
N LEU A 51 -0.57 -5.86 -7.17
CA LEU A 51 0.34 -6.53 -6.24
C LEU A 51 1.80 -6.20 -6.52
N LYS A 52 2.19 -6.13 -7.78
CA LYS A 52 3.57 -5.80 -8.16
C LYS A 52 3.93 -4.34 -7.89
N PHE A 53 2.95 -3.46 -7.92
CA PHE A 53 3.18 -2.05 -7.65
C PHE A 53 3.68 -1.81 -6.23
N ILE A 54 3.15 -2.53 -5.25
CA ILE A 54 3.44 -2.30 -3.84
C ILE A 54 4.93 -2.47 -3.50
N PRO A 55 5.59 -3.58 -3.86
CA PRO A 55 7.03 -3.71 -3.60
C PRO A 55 7.86 -2.63 -4.29
N GLN A 56 7.50 -2.23 -5.50
CA GLN A 56 8.20 -1.16 -6.21
C GLN A 56 8.03 0.18 -5.49
N GLN A 57 6.85 0.44 -4.94
CA GLN A 57 6.61 1.67 -4.18
C GLN A 57 7.43 1.70 -2.89
N VAL A 58 7.57 0.57 -2.22
CA VAL A 58 8.44 0.45 -1.04
C VAL A 58 9.88 0.82 -1.39
N LEU A 59 10.38 0.30 -2.52
CA LEU A 59 11.74 0.61 -2.99
C LEU A 59 11.93 2.09 -3.29
N ARG A 60 10.92 2.74 -3.86
CA ARG A 60 10.98 4.17 -4.21
C ARG A 60 10.88 5.08 -2.99
N SER A 61 10.23 4.62 -1.95
CA SER A 61 9.89 5.44 -0.77
C SER A 61 10.92 5.36 0.34
N ASN A 62 11.89 4.46 0.26
CA ASN A 62 12.85 4.21 1.33
C ASN A 62 14.27 4.18 0.79
N ASP A 63 15.20 4.80 1.52
CA ASP A 63 16.62 4.79 1.19
C ASP A 63 17.41 3.78 2.02
N ASP A 64 16.85 3.33 3.15
CA ASP A 64 17.50 2.38 4.05
C ASP A 64 17.17 0.95 3.62
N ILE A 65 18.22 0.21 3.23
CA ILE A 65 18.06 -1.15 2.71
C ILE A 65 17.50 -2.12 3.76
N THR A 66 17.79 -1.90 5.03
CA THR A 66 17.25 -2.73 6.11
C THR A 66 15.73 -2.54 6.22
N VAL A 67 15.29 -1.29 6.18
CA VAL A 67 13.86 -0.96 6.21
C VAL A 67 13.15 -1.53 4.99
N ILE A 68 13.75 -1.41 3.81
CA ILE A 68 13.20 -1.96 2.58
C ILE A 68 13.02 -3.47 2.70
N LYS A 69 14.06 -4.16 3.16
CA LYS A 69 14.02 -5.62 3.31
C LYS A 69 12.92 -6.05 4.26
N ASP A 70 12.80 -5.42 5.43
CA ASP A 70 11.79 -5.76 6.42
C ASP A 70 10.39 -5.53 5.87
N LYS A 71 10.16 -4.42 5.17
CA LYS A 71 8.86 -4.12 4.57
C LYS A 71 8.51 -5.08 3.47
N LEU A 72 9.47 -5.47 2.63
CA LEU A 72 9.23 -6.44 1.56
C LEU A 72 8.89 -7.83 2.11
N GLU A 73 9.57 -8.25 3.17
CA GLU A 73 9.26 -9.52 3.82
C GLU A 73 7.84 -9.52 4.41
N GLN A 74 7.45 -8.42 5.05
CA GLN A 74 6.11 -8.27 5.60
C GLN A 74 5.04 -8.29 4.50
N ILE A 75 5.27 -7.57 3.43
CA ILE A 75 4.34 -7.51 2.29
C ILE A 75 4.22 -8.88 1.64
N GLU A 76 5.33 -9.59 1.46
CA GLU A 76 5.33 -10.93 0.89
C GLU A 76 4.54 -11.91 1.74
N ALA A 77 4.71 -11.85 3.06
CA ALA A 77 3.93 -12.67 3.98
C ALA A 77 2.43 -12.34 3.89
N ASP A 78 2.09 -11.06 3.83
CA ASP A 78 0.70 -10.63 3.70
C ASP A 78 0.08 -11.11 2.39
N ILE A 79 0.83 -11.05 1.29
CA ILE A 79 0.36 -11.54 -0.01
C ILE A 79 0.10 -13.04 0.03
N LYS A 80 0.98 -13.81 0.65
CA LYS A 80 0.81 -15.26 0.78
C LYS A 80 -0.41 -15.64 1.61
N SER A 81 -0.83 -14.77 2.52
CA SER A 81 -2.01 -15.02 3.35
C SER A 81 -3.33 -14.75 2.62
N ILE A 82 -3.29 -14.10 1.48
CA ILE A 82 -4.47 -13.78 0.70
C ILE A 82 -4.98 -15.04 0.02
N LYS A 83 -6.23 -15.39 0.29
CA LYS A 83 -6.91 -16.48 -0.38
C LYS A 83 -7.73 -15.94 -1.53
N ILE A 84 -7.29 -16.20 -2.73
CA ILE A 84 -7.99 -15.81 -3.96
C ILE A 84 -8.68 -17.05 -4.50
N ASN A 85 -9.99 -17.03 -4.48
CA ASN A 85 -10.79 -18.10 -5.05
C ASN A 85 -11.31 -17.69 -6.43
#